data_492e02adcedf216918dc2161fced7370
#
_entry.id   492e02adcedf216918dc2161fced7370
#
_cell.length_a   1.000
_cell.length_b   1.000
_cell.length_c   1.000
_cell.angle_alpha   90.00
_cell.angle_beta   90.00
_cell.angle_gamma   90.00
#
_symmetry.space_group_name_H-M   'P 1'
#
loop_
_entity.id
_entity.type
_entity.pdbx_description
1 polymer ?
#
loop_
_entity_poly.entity_id
_entity_poly.type
_entity_poly.pdbx_seq_one_letter_code
_entity_poly.pdbx_strand_id
1 'polypeptide(L)'
;MGVNLPPSYVCLEGPLGGERPRAQGDEMLMQRLLPAVREALDEAAIKPEEIDLIVGLALSPDHLIENRDIMAPKIGHPLQKVLGANRAHVFDLTDSSLARALYVVDTLASDQGYRNVLVVRGESSQGLEVDSESGFALADGALALLCRPTGKAAFRRGALGGDPAQEWLPLSIPLNTDIRQVGDVKGHLNLPAQPGLPEAVRAGFTRLAGDFPQLNWVREEWFGQGRPDGRCLGPFELASQLRAAQRDRLDELLLISFDPFGMVVEGVTLELAGEAHA
;
A
#
# COMPACT_ATOMS: atom_id res chain seq x y z
N MET A 1 4.86 1.79 -20.66
CA MET A 1 6.16 1.45 -20.05
C MET A 1 6.01 1.63 -18.57
N GLY A 2 6.30 0.65 -17.78
CA GLY A 2 5.91 0.61 -16.38
C GLY A 2 7.00 0.09 -15.46
N VAL A 3 6.71 0.11 -14.17
CA VAL A 3 7.54 -0.56 -13.16
C VAL A 3 7.55 -2.04 -13.48
N ASN A 4 8.72 -2.63 -13.66
CA ASN A 4 8.84 -4.06 -13.89
C ASN A 4 8.65 -4.79 -12.56
N LEU A 5 7.54 -5.49 -12.42
CA LEU A 5 7.28 -6.34 -11.26
C LEU A 5 7.68 -7.76 -11.61
N PRO A 6 8.62 -8.36 -10.88
CA PRO A 6 8.91 -9.78 -11.03
C PRO A 6 7.70 -10.63 -10.60
N PRO A 7 7.63 -11.91 -10.99
CA PRO A 7 6.47 -12.77 -10.74
C PRO A 7 6.12 -13.03 -9.26
N SER A 8 6.80 -12.40 -8.34
CA SER A 8 6.73 -12.73 -6.92
C SER A 8 5.92 -11.71 -6.14
N TYR A 9 4.70 -12.08 -5.77
CA TYR A 9 3.88 -11.33 -4.81
C TYR A 9 3.36 -12.23 -3.74
N VAL A 10 3.41 -11.76 -2.53
CA VAL A 10 2.75 -12.42 -1.42
C VAL A 10 1.81 -11.46 -0.74
N CYS A 11 0.56 -11.83 -0.73
CA CYS A 11 -0.44 -11.24 0.13
C CYS A 11 -0.71 -12.21 1.27
N LEU A 12 -0.42 -11.79 2.49
CA LEU A 12 -0.89 -12.49 3.67
C LEU A 12 -2.16 -11.80 4.14
N GLU A 13 -3.29 -12.43 3.84
CA GLU A 13 -4.55 -12.08 4.45
C GLU A 13 -4.48 -12.45 5.94
N GLY A 14 -4.66 -11.46 6.81
CA GLY A 14 -4.88 -11.76 8.22
C GLY A 14 -6.18 -12.56 8.38
N PRO A 15 -6.34 -13.40 9.42
CA PRO A 15 -7.55 -14.19 9.60
C PRO A 15 -8.77 -13.29 9.63
N LEU A 16 -9.68 -13.53 8.70
CA LEU A 16 -10.98 -12.88 8.60
C LEU A 16 -11.84 -13.35 9.76
N GLY A 17 -12.22 -12.44 10.64
CA GLY A 17 -13.24 -12.66 11.66
C GLY A 17 -12.78 -13.45 12.90
N GLY A 18 -13.00 -12.86 14.04
CA GLY A 18 -12.84 -13.43 15.37
C GLY A 18 -12.34 -12.37 16.34
N GLU A 19 -12.89 -12.34 17.53
CA GLU A 19 -12.29 -11.61 18.65
C GLU A 19 -10.84 -12.08 18.79
N ARG A 20 -9.91 -11.19 18.51
CA ARG A 20 -8.49 -11.51 18.67
C ARG A 20 -8.09 -11.24 20.10
N PRO A 21 -7.38 -12.17 20.75
CA PRO A 21 -6.67 -11.81 21.95
C PRO A 21 -5.75 -10.63 21.58
N ARG A 22 -5.72 -9.58 22.39
CA ARG A 22 -4.78 -8.47 22.28
C ARG A 22 -3.38 -9.08 22.26
N ALA A 23 -2.79 -9.15 21.07
CA ALA A 23 -1.38 -9.46 21.00
C ALA A 23 -0.64 -8.28 21.62
N GLN A 24 0.23 -8.57 22.56
CA GLN A 24 1.06 -7.56 23.19
C GLN A 24 2.18 -7.15 22.24
N GLY A 25 2.30 -5.84 22.00
CA GLY A 25 3.53 -5.21 21.56
C GLY A 25 3.89 -5.30 20.08
N ASP A 26 5.03 -4.75 19.77
CA ASP A 26 5.73 -4.48 18.52
C ASP A 26 5.76 -5.56 17.43
N GLU A 27 5.30 -6.75 17.73
CA GLU A 27 5.51 -7.91 16.90
C GLU A 27 4.49 -8.07 15.77
N MET A 28 3.35 -7.39 15.83
CA MET A 28 2.20 -7.80 15.02
C MET A 28 2.35 -7.50 13.54
N LEU A 29 2.76 -6.28 13.19
CA LEU A 29 2.94 -5.92 11.79
C LEU A 29 4.13 -6.66 11.19
N MET A 30 5.23 -6.73 11.92
CA MET A 30 6.44 -7.40 11.46
C MET A 30 6.25 -8.91 11.31
N GLN A 31 5.46 -9.54 12.18
CA GLN A 31 5.12 -10.98 12.06
C GLN A 31 4.38 -11.32 10.76
N ARG A 32 3.62 -10.37 10.22
CA ARG A 32 2.93 -10.54 8.93
C ARG A 32 3.83 -10.17 7.76
N LEU A 33 4.60 -9.09 7.92
CA LEU A 33 5.41 -8.53 6.84
C LEU A 33 6.58 -9.45 6.48
N LEU A 34 7.26 -10.02 7.48
CA LEU A 34 8.42 -10.88 7.24
C LEU A 34 8.14 -12.12 6.39
N PRO A 35 7.08 -12.89 6.63
CA PRO A 35 6.74 -14.01 5.75
C PRO A 35 6.46 -13.55 4.31
N ALA A 36 5.69 -12.45 4.14
CA ALA A 36 5.40 -11.91 2.81
C ALA A 36 6.68 -11.51 2.05
N VAL A 37 7.59 -10.86 2.74
CA VAL A 37 8.87 -10.43 2.16
C VAL A 37 9.75 -11.63 1.81
N ARG A 38 9.87 -12.62 2.72
CA ARG A 38 10.68 -13.81 2.46
C ARG A 38 10.18 -14.59 1.26
N GLU A 39 8.88 -14.80 1.16
CA GLU A 39 8.28 -15.47 0.02
C GLU A 39 8.57 -14.71 -1.28
N ALA A 40 8.42 -13.37 -1.30
CA ALA A 40 8.73 -12.55 -2.47
C ALA A 40 10.21 -12.63 -2.89
N LEU A 41 11.12 -12.67 -1.92
CA LEU A 41 12.55 -12.80 -2.19
C LEU A 41 12.92 -14.20 -2.68
N ASP A 42 12.35 -15.25 -2.05
CA ASP A 42 12.59 -16.65 -2.41
C ASP A 42 12.09 -16.93 -3.83
N GLU A 43 10.88 -16.50 -4.19
CA GLU A 43 10.32 -16.65 -5.53
C GLU A 43 11.18 -15.95 -6.60
N ALA A 44 11.73 -14.76 -6.27
CA ALA A 44 12.59 -14.01 -7.17
C ALA A 44 14.06 -14.48 -7.16
N ALA A 45 14.41 -15.44 -6.30
CA ALA A 45 15.78 -15.89 -6.04
C ALA A 45 16.75 -14.74 -5.71
N ILE A 46 16.27 -13.74 -4.95
CA ILE A 46 17.05 -12.56 -4.52
C ILE A 46 17.36 -12.68 -3.03
N LYS A 47 18.62 -12.45 -2.70
CA LYS A 47 19.08 -12.42 -1.30
C LYS A 47 18.85 -11.06 -0.67
N PRO A 48 18.63 -10.97 0.65
CA PRO A 48 18.47 -9.68 1.34
C PRO A 48 19.61 -8.68 1.08
N GLU A 49 20.83 -9.14 0.93
CA GLU A 49 22.01 -8.30 0.67
C GLU A 49 22.02 -7.68 -0.74
N GLU A 50 21.18 -8.19 -1.64
CA GLU A 50 21.03 -7.70 -3.02
C GLU A 50 19.94 -6.64 -3.15
N ILE A 51 19.23 -6.33 -2.06
CA ILE A 51 18.25 -5.25 -2.03
C ILE A 51 18.97 -3.90 -1.96
N ASP A 52 18.66 -3.01 -2.90
CA ASP A 52 19.24 -1.67 -2.96
C ASP A 52 18.39 -0.64 -2.21
N LEU A 53 17.07 -0.82 -2.18
CA LEU A 53 16.13 0.10 -1.57
C LEU A 53 14.95 -0.66 -0.94
N ILE A 54 14.57 -0.26 0.27
CA ILE A 54 13.34 -0.68 0.93
C ILE A 54 12.43 0.53 1.05
N VAL A 55 11.21 0.41 0.55
CA VAL A 55 10.16 1.43 0.70
C VAL A 55 9.04 0.87 1.55
N GLY A 56 8.90 1.41 2.75
CA GLY A 56 7.82 1.08 3.67
C GLY A 56 6.62 2.00 3.45
N LEU A 57 5.44 1.43 3.28
CA LEU A 57 4.19 2.15 3.08
C LEU A 57 3.17 1.72 4.12
N ALA A 58 2.61 2.66 4.88
CA ALA A 58 1.58 2.39 5.87
C ALA A 58 0.74 3.62 6.17
N LEU A 59 -0.56 3.43 6.37
CA LEU A 59 -1.46 4.40 7.00
C LEU A 59 -1.50 4.20 8.51
N SER A 60 -1.47 2.95 8.94
CA SER A 60 -1.63 2.54 10.34
C SER A 60 -0.44 1.71 10.84
N PRO A 61 0.77 2.26 10.89
CA PRO A 61 1.92 1.56 11.45
C PRO A 61 1.80 1.42 12.98
N ASP A 62 2.43 0.39 13.53
CA ASP A 62 2.34 0.05 14.96
C ASP A 62 2.63 1.21 15.91
N HIS A 63 3.53 2.12 15.54
CA HIS A 63 3.87 3.27 16.39
C HIS A 63 2.70 4.25 16.61
N LEU A 64 1.76 4.35 15.65
CA LEU A 64 0.52 5.15 15.83
C LEU A 64 -0.44 4.46 16.80
N ILE A 65 -0.41 3.13 16.85
CA ILE A 65 -1.27 2.33 17.72
C ILE A 65 -0.77 2.34 19.15
N GLU A 66 0.54 2.31 19.33
CA GLU A 66 1.19 2.19 20.63
C GLU A 66 1.56 3.52 21.27
N ASN A 67 1.12 4.64 20.71
CA ASN A 67 1.50 5.99 21.19
C ASN A 67 3.02 6.22 21.27
N ARG A 68 3.78 5.56 20.40
CA ARG A 68 5.22 5.76 20.35
C ARG A 68 5.56 7.06 19.63
N ASP A 69 6.78 7.51 19.88
CA ASP A 69 7.33 8.69 19.23
C ASP A 69 7.17 8.57 17.69
N ILE A 70 6.52 9.57 17.09
CA ILE A 70 6.34 9.67 15.63
C ILE A 70 7.69 9.75 14.88
N MET A 71 8.76 10.04 15.59
CA MET A 71 10.13 10.04 15.07
C MET A 71 10.75 8.64 15.01
N ALA A 72 10.10 7.63 15.58
CA ALA A 72 10.58 6.25 15.50
C ALA A 72 10.54 5.74 14.05
N PRO A 73 11.49 4.87 13.67
CA PRO A 73 11.45 4.19 12.38
C PRO A 73 10.12 3.42 12.24
N LYS A 74 9.44 3.61 11.11
CA LYS A 74 8.11 3.01 10.91
C LYS A 74 8.21 1.50 10.67
N ILE A 75 8.42 1.09 9.43
CA ILE A 75 8.52 -0.32 9.06
C ILE A 75 9.80 -0.65 8.30
N GLY A 76 10.32 0.26 7.51
CA GLY A 76 11.46 0.01 6.63
C GLY A 76 12.74 -0.32 7.38
N HIS A 77 13.13 0.47 8.38
CA HIS A 77 14.33 0.20 9.16
C HIS A 77 14.24 -1.04 10.04
N PRO A 78 13.14 -1.31 10.78
CA PRO A 78 12.97 -2.58 11.46
C PRO A 78 13.07 -3.78 10.51
N LEU A 79 12.44 -3.68 9.35
CA LEU A 79 12.50 -4.73 8.32
C LEU A 79 13.93 -4.94 7.80
N GLN A 80 14.63 -3.85 7.43
CA GLN A 80 16.02 -3.87 6.99
C GLN A 80 16.91 -4.63 7.99
N LYS A 81 16.76 -4.31 9.28
CA LYS A 81 17.52 -4.94 10.36
C LYS A 81 17.25 -6.43 10.47
N VAL A 82 15.99 -6.83 10.45
CA VAL A 82 15.60 -8.24 10.62
C VAL A 82 15.98 -9.09 9.41
N LEU A 83 15.91 -8.52 8.21
CA LEU A 83 16.35 -9.19 6.98
C LEU A 83 17.87 -9.28 6.85
N GLY A 84 18.61 -8.41 7.53
CA GLY A 84 20.04 -8.27 7.31
C GLY A 84 20.39 -7.52 6.01
N ALA A 85 19.45 -6.79 5.43
CA ALA A 85 19.62 -6.01 4.19
C ALA A 85 20.41 -4.71 4.45
N ASN A 86 21.58 -4.81 5.06
CA ASN A 86 22.34 -3.69 5.62
C ASN A 86 22.82 -2.66 4.58
N ARG A 87 22.78 -2.99 3.29
CA ARG A 87 23.18 -2.10 2.20
C ARG A 87 22.01 -1.34 1.60
N ALA A 88 20.80 -1.76 1.87
CA ALA A 88 19.59 -1.14 1.34
C ALA A 88 19.41 0.28 1.91
N HIS A 89 19.09 1.24 1.07
CA HIS A 89 18.52 2.49 1.53
C HIS A 89 17.09 2.26 2.01
N VAL A 90 16.57 3.15 2.86
CA VAL A 90 15.22 3.00 3.43
C VAL A 90 14.44 4.29 3.29
N PHE A 91 13.22 4.17 2.76
CA PHE A 91 12.20 5.21 2.84
C PHE A 91 10.96 4.67 3.53
N ASP A 92 10.46 5.39 4.52
CA ASP A 92 9.17 5.13 5.14
C ASP A 92 8.18 6.23 4.78
N LEU A 93 7.07 5.84 4.16
CA LEU A 93 6.02 6.74 3.72
C LEU A 93 4.76 6.51 4.56
N THR A 94 4.21 7.58 5.12
CA THR A 94 2.83 7.57 5.63
C THR A 94 1.95 8.01 4.49
N ASP A 95 1.55 7.07 3.67
CA ASP A 95 0.77 7.32 2.46
C ASP A 95 -0.17 6.13 2.19
N SER A 96 -1.19 6.39 1.41
CA SER A 96 -2.19 5.42 1.01
C SER A 96 -2.01 4.98 -0.44
N SER A 97 -1.41 5.80 -1.29
CA SER A 97 -1.34 5.55 -2.72
C SER A 97 -0.14 4.70 -3.11
N LEU A 98 -0.40 3.41 -3.36
CA LEU A 98 0.62 2.51 -3.88
C LEU A 98 1.05 2.92 -5.31
N ALA A 99 0.13 3.45 -6.13
CA ALA A 99 0.45 3.94 -7.47
C ALA A 99 1.49 5.06 -7.42
N ARG A 100 1.33 6.04 -6.51
CA ARG A 100 2.30 7.11 -6.30
C ARG A 100 3.63 6.56 -5.81
N ALA A 101 3.59 5.68 -4.82
CA ALA A 101 4.80 5.10 -4.25
C ALA A 101 5.62 4.37 -5.32
N LEU A 102 4.98 3.56 -6.16
CA LEU A 102 5.66 2.84 -7.25
C LEU A 102 6.23 3.79 -8.32
N TYR A 103 5.50 4.86 -8.66
CA TYR A 103 6.02 5.87 -9.59
C TYR A 103 7.26 6.59 -9.03
N VAL A 104 7.22 7.00 -7.75
CA VAL A 104 8.36 7.64 -7.08
C VAL A 104 9.55 6.67 -7.03
N VAL A 105 9.29 5.42 -6.71
CA VAL A 105 10.30 4.36 -6.71
C VAL A 105 10.93 4.18 -8.09
N ASP A 106 10.12 4.06 -9.14
CA ASP A 106 10.63 3.86 -10.49
C ASP A 106 11.54 5.02 -10.92
N THR A 107 11.11 6.25 -10.66
CA THR A 107 11.86 7.44 -11.02
C THR A 107 13.18 7.54 -10.22
N LEU A 108 13.08 7.48 -8.88
CA LEU A 108 14.24 7.66 -8.01
C LEU A 108 15.25 6.52 -8.16
N ALA A 109 14.76 5.28 -8.12
CA ALA A 109 15.63 4.12 -8.12
C ALA A 109 16.34 3.92 -9.46
N SER A 110 15.65 4.24 -10.57
CA SER A 110 16.27 4.25 -11.89
C SER A 110 17.39 5.28 -12.00
N ASP A 111 17.17 6.50 -11.48
CA ASP A 111 18.17 7.58 -11.49
C ASP A 111 19.41 7.21 -10.64
N GLN A 112 19.20 6.52 -9.53
CA GLN A 112 20.27 6.05 -8.64
C GLN A 112 20.92 4.73 -9.10
N GLY A 113 20.42 4.10 -10.17
CA GLY A 113 20.92 2.82 -10.66
C GLY A 113 20.58 1.63 -9.77
N TYR A 114 19.57 1.75 -8.90
CA TYR A 114 19.09 0.63 -8.09
C TYR A 114 18.40 -0.41 -8.97
N ARG A 115 18.59 -1.68 -8.66
CA ARG A 115 18.06 -2.80 -9.44
C ARG A 115 16.96 -3.56 -8.71
N ASN A 116 17.14 -3.77 -7.42
CA ASN A 116 16.24 -4.57 -6.61
C ASN A 116 15.62 -3.67 -5.54
N VAL A 117 14.37 -3.29 -5.74
CA VAL A 117 13.63 -2.44 -4.82
C VAL A 117 12.51 -3.24 -4.20
N LEU A 118 12.53 -3.33 -2.88
CA LEU A 118 11.48 -3.96 -2.11
C LEU A 118 10.48 -2.89 -1.65
N VAL A 119 9.27 -2.91 -2.20
CA VAL A 119 8.15 -2.08 -1.74
C VAL A 119 7.28 -2.93 -0.84
N VAL A 120 7.09 -2.48 0.38
CA VAL A 120 6.27 -3.18 1.36
C VAL A 120 5.15 -2.29 1.87
N ARG A 121 3.98 -2.89 2.03
CA ARG A 121 2.86 -2.25 2.70
C ARG A 121 2.44 -3.10 3.88
N GLY A 122 2.26 -2.46 5.02
CA GLY A 122 1.77 -3.11 6.22
C GLY A 122 0.76 -2.24 6.93
N GLU A 123 -0.41 -2.83 7.25
CA GLU A 123 -1.47 -2.17 7.97
C GLU A 123 -1.89 -2.99 9.18
N SER A 124 -2.14 -2.30 10.27
CA SER A 124 -2.70 -2.88 11.47
C SER A 124 -3.88 -2.03 11.95
N SER A 125 -5.05 -2.63 12.03
CA SER A 125 -6.28 -1.94 12.49
C SER A 125 -6.43 -1.96 14.00
N GLN A 126 -5.53 -2.59 14.73
CA GLN A 126 -5.64 -2.65 16.19
C GLN A 126 -5.38 -1.29 16.84
N GLY A 127 -6.35 -0.84 17.59
CA GLY A 127 -6.25 0.42 18.32
C GLY A 127 -6.51 1.67 17.49
N LEU A 128 -6.77 1.53 16.19
CA LEU A 128 -7.23 2.62 15.36
C LEU A 128 -8.76 2.73 15.46
N GLU A 129 -9.23 3.89 15.86
CA GLU A 129 -10.63 4.26 15.65
C GLU A 129 -10.74 4.81 14.23
N VAL A 130 -11.43 4.07 13.38
CA VAL A 130 -11.84 4.56 12.06
C VAL A 130 -13.33 4.87 12.16
N ASP A 131 -13.72 6.04 11.70
CA ASP A 131 -15.14 6.37 11.63
C ASP A 131 -15.86 5.38 10.72
N SER A 132 -16.67 4.52 11.33
CA SER A 132 -17.39 3.45 10.62
C SER A 132 -18.44 3.98 9.63
N GLU A 133 -18.87 5.23 9.79
CA GLU A 133 -19.86 5.86 8.92
C GLU A 133 -19.26 6.24 7.56
N SER A 134 -17.94 6.40 7.46
CA SER A 134 -17.27 6.73 6.19
C SER A 134 -17.30 5.60 5.17
N GLY A 135 -17.56 4.37 5.61
CA GLY A 135 -17.38 3.17 4.77
C GLY A 135 -15.91 2.81 4.52
N PHE A 136 -14.97 3.61 5.04
CA PHE A 136 -13.55 3.34 4.99
C PHE A 136 -13.17 2.38 6.11
N ALA A 137 -12.62 1.23 5.76
CA ALA A 137 -12.22 0.24 6.74
C ALA A 137 -10.83 -0.29 6.40
N LEU A 138 -9.92 -0.19 7.36
CA LEU A 138 -8.61 -0.84 7.25
C LEU A 138 -8.71 -2.31 7.63
N ALA A 139 -8.19 -3.17 6.78
CA ALA A 139 -7.91 -4.55 7.14
C ALA A 139 -6.45 -4.66 7.57
N ASP A 140 -6.21 -5.56 8.52
CA ASP A 140 -4.86 -5.96 8.85
C ASP A 140 -4.26 -6.78 7.71
N GLY A 141 -3.02 -6.49 7.34
CA GLY A 141 -2.36 -7.25 6.30
C GLY A 141 -0.94 -6.80 6.03
N ALA A 142 -0.29 -7.51 5.14
CA ALA A 142 1.01 -7.16 4.60
C ALA A 142 1.06 -7.48 3.10
N LEU A 143 1.76 -6.64 2.36
CA LEU A 143 2.05 -6.81 0.94
C LEU A 143 3.55 -6.57 0.74
N ALA A 144 4.19 -7.42 -0.04
CA ALA A 144 5.56 -7.22 -0.48
C ALA A 144 5.63 -7.31 -2.01
N LEU A 145 6.23 -6.32 -2.63
CA LEU A 145 6.48 -6.26 -4.06
C LEU A 145 7.97 -6.06 -4.29
N LEU A 146 8.57 -6.96 -5.06
CA LEU A 146 9.93 -6.76 -5.53
C LEU A 146 9.87 -6.12 -6.91
N CYS A 147 10.45 -4.92 -7.03
CA CYS A 147 10.39 -4.10 -8.22
C CYS A 147 11.77 -3.97 -8.87
N ARG A 148 11.79 -3.97 -10.19
CA ARG A 148 12.96 -3.59 -10.99
C ARG A 148 12.64 -2.30 -11.73
N PRO A 149 13.19 -1.15 -11.27
CA PRO A 149 12.89 0.14 -11.87
C PRO A 149 13.33 0.21 -13.32
N THR A 150 12.51 0.83 -14.13
CA THR A 150 12.79 1.06 -15.57
C THR A 150 13.00 2.53 -15.91
N GLY A 151 12.56 3.43 -15.02
CA GLY A 151 12.53 4.87 -15.25
C GLY A 151 11.51 5.30 -16.30
N LYS A 152 10.55 4.45 -16.64
CA LYS A 152 9.61 4.67 -17.76
C LYS A 152 8.15 4.61 -17.35
N ALA A 153 7.86 4.45 -16.06
CA ALA A 153 6.49 4.39 -15.58
C ALA A 153 5.72 5.66 -15.97
N ALA A 154 4.57 5.50 -16.59
CA ALA A 154 3.64 6.60 -16.79
C ALA A 154 2.77 6.77 -15.56
N PHE A 155 2.63 8.02 -15.10
CA PHE A 155 1.81 8.36 -13.95
C PHE A 155 0.73 9.35 -14.33
N ARG A 156 -0.47 9.16 -13.79
CA ARG A 156 -1.59 10.08 -13.96
C ARG A 156 -2.31 10.28 -12.63
N ARG A 157 -2.78 11.50 -12.44
CA ARG A 157 -3.68 11.87 -11.34
C ARG A 157 -4.99 12.33 -11.93
N GLY A 158 -6.09 11.85 -11.37
CA GLY A 158 -7.45 12.19 -11.76
C GLY A 158 -8.29 12.66 -10.58
N ALA A 159 -9.29 13.48 -10.86
CA ALA A 159 -10.28 13.84 -9.86
C ALA A 159 -11.22 12.68 -9.55
N LEU A 160 -11.86 12.72 -8.38
CA LEU A 160 -12.97 11.84 -8.06
C LEU A 160 -14.14 12.09 -9.02
N GLY A 161 -14.99 11.10 -9.17
CA GLY A 161 -16.23 11.24 -9.95
C GLY A 161 -17.28 12.09 -9.23
N GLY A 162 -18.44 12.25 -9.90
CA GLY A 162 -19.59 12.97 -9.33
C GLY A 162 -19.65 14.44 -9.70
N ASP A 163 -20.33 15.22 -8.87
CA ASP A 163 -20.51 16.67 -9.07
C ASP A 163 -19.16 17.40 -8.87
N PRO A 164 -18.66 18.16 -9.86
CA PRO A 164 -17.43 18.95 -9.72
C PRO A 164 -17.47 19.99 -8.60
N ALA A 165 -18.66 20.40 -8.17
CA ALA A 165 -18.85 21.34 -7.06
C ALA A 165 -18.79 20.64 -5.69
N GLN A 166 -18.78 19.31 -5.65
CA GLN A 166 -18.69 18.55 -4.41
C GLN A 166 -17.28 18.65 -3.85
N GLU A 167 -17.17 19.25 -2.68
CA GLU A 167 -15.93 19.24 -1.89
C GLU A 167 -15.88 17.98 -1.02
N TRP A 168 -14.79 17.24 -1.14
CA TRP A 168 -14.53 16.05 -0.35
C TRP A 168 -13.52 16.37 0.76
N LEU A 169 -13.84 16.02 1.98
CA LEU A 169 -12.95 16.21 3.13
C LEU A 169 -11.87 15.12 3.13
N PRO A 170 -10.59 15.50 3.21
CA PRO A 170 -9.49 14.53 3.18
C PRO A 170 -9.41 13.71 4.46
N LEU A 171 -8.77 12.54 4.35
CA LEU A 171 -8.29 11.78 5.49
C LEU A 171 -7.33 12.67 6.30
N SER A 172 -7.52 12.70 7.59
CA SER A 172 -6.59 13.35 8.51
C SER A 172 -6.04 12.35 9.53
N ILE A 173 -4.78 12.53 9.86
CA ILE A 173 -4.14 11.87 11.00
C ILE A 173 -3.99 12.96 12.05
N PRO A 174 -4.80 12.98 13.12
CA PRO A 174 -4.64 13.95 14.18
C PRO A 174 -3.31 13.68 14.87
N LEU A 175 -2.35 14.56 14.64
CA LEU A 175 -1.09 14.57 15.35
C LEU A 175 -1.31 15.24 16.69
N ASN A 176 -0.99 14.55 17.77
CA ASN A 176 -0.88 15.22 19.06
C ASN A 176 0.35 16.11 19.02
N THR A 177 0.14 17.42 18.89
CA THR A 177 1.21 18.41 18.88
C THR A 177 1.75 18.72 20.28
N ASP A 178 1.06 18.26 21.31
CA ASP A 178 1.54 18.41 22.70
C ASP A 178 2.35 17.19 23.13
N ILE A 179 3.63 17.23 22.82
CA ILE A 179 4.61 16.22 23.25
C ILE A 179 4.69 16.02 24.79
N ARG A 180 4.03 16.86 25.57
CA ARG A 180 3.95 16.74 27.03
C ARG A 180 2.83 15.81 27.50
N GLN A 181 1.88 15.50 26.63
CA GLN A 181 0.79 14.57 26.90
C GLN A 181 1.03 13.22 26.23
N VAL A 182 2.18 12.64 26.45
CA VAL A 182 2.49 11.27 26.02
C VAL A 182 1.78 10.30 26.97
N GLY A 183 0.56 9.99 26.64
CA GLY A 183 -0.25 9.01 27.37
C GLY A 183 -1.70 9.12 26.92
N ASP A 184 -2.27 8.05 26.42
CA ASP A 184 -3.69 7.88 26.03
C ASP A 184 -4.18 8.50 24.70
N VAL A 185 -3.30 9.05 23.86
CA VAL A 185 -3.75 9.42 22.51
C VAL A 185 -3.67 8.19 21.60
N LYS A 186 -4.79 7.54 21.42
CA LYS A 186 -4.92 6.53 20.37
C LYS A 186 -4.72 7.20 19.02
N GLY A 187 -3.95 6.57 18.12
CA GLY A 187 -3.88 7.00 16.75
C GLY A 187 -5.28 6.96 16.12
N HIS A 188 -5.73 8.08 15.60
CA HIS A 188 -6.99 8.15 14.90
C HIS A 188 -6.72 8.42 13.43
N LEU A 189 -7.30 7.58 12.56
CA LEU A 189 -7.49 7.94 11.18
C LEU A 189 -8.91 8.49 11.08
N ASN A 190 -9.02 9.76 10.74
CA ASN A 190 -10.31 10.40 10.59
C ASN A 190 -10.58 10.67 9.12
N LEU A 191 -11.45 9.85 8.53
CA LEU A 191 -12.09 10.12 7.26
C LEU A 191 -13.57 10.34 7.55
N PRO A 192 -14.06 11.60 7.50
CA PRO A 192 -15.45 11.90 7.81
C PRO A 192 -16.41 11.10 6.92
N ALA A 193 -17.58 10.78 7.44
CA ALA A 193 -18.66 10.20 6.66
C ALA A 193 -19.04 11.16 5.51
N GLN A 194 -18.94 10.68 4.29
CA GLN A 194 -19.20 11.46 3.09
C GLN A 194 -20.04 10.63 2.13
N PRO A 195 -21.38 10.81 2.17
CA PRO A 195 -22.28 10.08 1.30
C PRO A 195 -21.87 10.20 -0.18
N GLY A 196 -21.76 9.08 -0.87
CA GLY A 196 -21.38 9.03 -2.28
C GLY A 196 -19.86 9.03 -2.54
N LEU A 197 -19.00 9.13 -1.51
CA LEU A 197 -17.55 9.06 -1.70
C LEU A 197 -17.09 7.74 -2.35
N PRO A 198 -17.55 6.55 -1.92
CA PRO A 198 -17.14 5.30 -2.56
C PRO A 198 -17.50 5.25 -4.05
N GLU A 199 -18.67 5.74 -4.41
CA GLU A 199 -19.13 5.82 -5.81
C GLU A 199 -18.29 6.82 -6.61
N ALA A 200 -17.97 7.96 -6.02
CA ALA A 200 -17.12 8.99 -6.64
C ALA A 200 -15.71 8.46 -6.90
N VAL A 201 -15.14 7.69 -5.97
CA VAL A 201 -13.83 7.04 -6.14
C VAL A 201 -13.88 6.02 -7.28
N ARG A 202 -14.90 5.15 -7.33
CA ARG A 202 -15.06 4.16 -8.41
C ARG A 202 -15.25 4.82 -9.78
N ALA A 203 -16.02 5.89 -9.83
CA ALA A 203 -16.18 6.68 -11.06
C ALA A 203 -14.86 7.34 -11.50
N GLY A 204 -14.06 7.79 -10.53
CA GLY A 204 -12.70 8.27 -10.76
C GLY A 204 -11.79 7.20 -11.34
N PHE A 205 -11.82 5.97 -10.79
CA PHE A 205 -11.08 4.83 -11.34
C PHE A 205 -11.45 4.54 -12.78
N THR A 206 -12.74 4.47 -13.08
CA THR A 206 -13.23 4.20 -14.44
C THR A 206 -12.79 5.29 -15.42
N ARG A 207 -12.84 6.55 -15.01
CA ARG A 207 -12.40 7.68 -15.82
C ARG A 207 -10.92 7.61 -16.11
N LEU A 208 -10.10 7.38 -15.07
CA LEU A 208 -8.65 7.28 -15.22
C LEU A 208 -8.24 6.09 -16.09
N ALA A 209 -8.90 4.94 -15.93
CA ALA A 209 -8.71 3.78 -16.81
C ALA A 209 -9.05 4.10 -18.27
N GLY A 210 -10.03 4.96 -18.52
CA GLY A 210 -10.39 5.42 -19.86
C GLY A 210 -9.29 6.23 -20.56
N ASP A 211 -8.35 6.82 -19.82
CA ASP A 211 -7.17 7.49 -20.40
C ASP A 211 -6.13 6.48 -20.92
N PHE A 212 -6.26 5.20 -20.57
CA PHE A 212 -5.39 4.09 -20.98
C PHE A 212 -6.18 2.91 -21.55
N PRO A 213 -6.96 3.13 -22.62
CA PRO A 213 -7.93 2.15 -23.12
C PRO A 213 -7.30 0.83 -23.61
N GLN A 214 -5.99 0.84 -23.87
CA GLN A 214 -5.23 -0.32 -24.30
C GLN A 214 -4.75 -1.22 -23.15
N LEU A 215 -4.81 -0.71 -21.89
CA LEU A 215 -4.31 -1.44 -20.73
C LEU A 215 -5.46 -2.07 -19.95
N ASN A 216 -5.25 -3.29 -19.48
CA ASN A 216 -6.03 -3.82 -18.38
C ASN A 216 -5.67 -3.07 -17.11
N TRP A 217 -6.57 -3.03 -16.15
CA TRP A 217 -6.30 -2.32 -14.92
C TRP A 217 -6.67 -3.12 -13.68
N VAL A 218 -5.91 -2.88 -12.63
CA VAL A 218 -6.12 -3.36 -11.27
C VAL A 218 -6.26 -2.18 -10.33
N ARG A 219 -6.92 -2.38 -9.19
CA ARG A 219 -7.21 -1.28 -8.28
C ARG A 219 -6.92 -1.62 -6.84
N GLU A 220 -6.50 -0.61 -6.13
CA GLU A 220 -6.39 -0.58 -4.69
C GLU A 220 -7.64 0.10 -4.12
N GLU A 221 -8.56 -0.70 -3.56
CA GLU A 221 -9.84 -0.21 -3.05
C GLU A 221 -9.84 -0.16 -1.51
N TRP A 222 -10.36 0.94 -0.96
CA TRP A 222 -10.37 1.24 0.47
C TRP A 222 -11.74 1.13 1.12
N PHE A 223 -12.79 0.81 0.36
CA PHE A 223 -14.15 0.76 0.86
C PHE A 223 -14.67 -0.67 0.91
N GLY A 224 -15.14 -1.08 2.11
CA GLY A 224 -15.52 -2.46 2.41
C GLY A 224 -16.86 -2.92 1.85
N GLN A 225 -17.41 -2.27 0.81
CA GLN A 225 -18.74 -2.61 0.28
C GLN A 225 -18.82 -4.04 -0.25
N GLY A 226 -19.87 -4.73 0.19
CA GLY A 226 -20.17 -6.08 -0.28
C GLY A 226 -19.58 -7.21 0.56
N ARG A 227 -18.78 -6.92 1.58
CA ARG A 227 -18.25 -7.93 2.50
C ARG A 227 -19.11 -8.03 3.77
N PRO A 228 -19.33 -9.24 4.29
CA PRO A 228 -20.16 -9.43 5.50
C PRO A 228 -19.59 -8.75 6.75
N ASP A 229 -18.29 -8.55 6.80
CA ASP A 229 -17.58 -7.91 7.91
C ASP A 229 -17.34 -6.40 7.71
N GLY A 230 -17.78 -5.84 6.58
CA GLY A 230 -17.60 -4.43 6.22
C GLY A 230 -16.14 -3.99 6.04
N ARG A 231 -15.18 -4.92 6.09
CA ARG A 231 -13.75 -4.58 6.00
C ARG A 231 -13.27 -4.56 4.56
N CYS A 232 -12.46 -3.59 4.23
CA CYS A 232 -11.75 -3.50 2.95
C CYS A 232 -10.42 -4.24 3.05
N LEU A 233 -10.22 -5.21 2.20
CA LEU A 233 -8.92 -5.85 2.00
C LEU A 233 -8.03 -5.08 1.00
N GLY A 234 -8.55 -4.04 0.41
CA GLY A 234 -8.01 -3.10 -0.55
C GLY A 234 -6.61 -3.36 -1.06
N PRO A 235 -5.59 -2.85 -0.35
CA PRO A 235 -4.20 -3.02 -0.78
C PRO A 235 -3.78 -4.49 -0.90
N PHE A 236 -4.41 -5.40 -0.13
CA PHE A 236 -4.01 -6.80 -0.07
C PHE A 236 -4.71 -7.66 -1.13
N GLU A 237 -5.89 -7.29 -1.58
CA GLU A 237 -6.53 -7.92 -2.75
C GLU A 237 -5.76 -7.65 -4.05
N LEU A 238 -4.98 -6.60 -4.09
CA LEU A 238 -4.14 -6.25 -5.22
C LEU A 238 -3.20 -7.40 -5.60
N ALA A 239 -2.60 -8.09 -4.63
CA ALA A 239 -1.72 -9.22 -4.93
C ALA A 239 -2.45 -10.32 -5.71
N SER A 240 -3.70 -10.62 -5.36
CA SER A 240 -4.51 -11.61 -6.10
C SER A 240 -4.85 -11.12 -7.51
N GLN A 241 -5.12 -9.83 -7.70
CA GLN A 241 -5.36 -9.23 -9.01
C GLN A 241 -4.11 -9.28 -9.88
N LEU A 242 -2.93 -8.96 -9.31
CA LEU A 242 -1.66 -9.04 -10.03
C LEU A 242 -1.31 -10.47 -10.44
N ARG A 243 -1.50 -11.45 -9.54
CA ARG A 243 -1.33 -12.87 -9.87
C ARG A 243 -2.31 -13.34 -10.96
N ALA A 244 -3.54 -12.85 -10.97
CA ALA A 244 -4.48 -13.14 -12.05
C ALA A 244 -3.97 -12.56 -13.38
N ALA A 245 -3.54 -11.31 -13.39
CA ALA A 245 -2.99 -10.66 -14.58
C ALA A 245 -1.78 -11.42 -15.16
N GLN A 246 -0.90 -11.94 -14.30
CA GLN A 246 0.23 -12.78 -14.74
C GLN A 246 -0.22 -14.12 -15.32
N ARG A 247 -1.18 -14.81 -14.68
CA ARG A 247 -1.75 -16.05 -15.23
C ARG A 247 -2.38 -15.83 -16.58
N ASP A 248 -3.00 -14.66 -16.78
CA ASP A 248 -3.61 -14.23 -18.04
C ASP A 248 -2.55 -13.74 -19.07
N ARG A 249 -1.25 -13.78 -18.67
CA ARG A 249 -0.10 -13.38 -19.52
C ARG A 249 -0.20 -11.95 -20.02
N LEU A 250 -0.65 -11.05 -19.15
CA LEU A 250 -0.61 -9.63 -19.46
C LEU A 250 0.82 -9.12 -19.28
N ASP A 251 1.33 -8.43 -20.29
CA ASP A 251 2.69 -7.85 -20.25
C ASP A 251 2.68 -6.49 -19.51
N GLU A 252 1.59 -5.73 -19.67
CA GLU A 252 1.42 -4.41 -19.09
C GLU A 252 0.03 -4.26 -18.46
N LEU A 253 -0.03 -3.48 -17.40
CA LEU A 253 -1.29 -3.09 -16.79
C LEU A 253 -1.22 -1.71 -16.14
N LEU A 254 -2.37 -1.16 -15.81
CA LEU A 254 -2.52 0.07 -15.04
C LEU A 254 -2.92 -0.28 -13.60
N LEU A 255 -2.11 0.11 -12.63
CA LEU A 255 -2.51 0.12 -11.23
C LEU A 255 -3.15 1.45 -10.89
N ILE A 256 -4.34 1.44 -10.32
CA ILE A 256 -5.04 2.63 -9.85
C ILE A 256 -5.25 2.55 -8.36
N SER A 257 -4.84 3.61 -7.66
CA SER A 257 -5.00 3.78 -6.21
C SER A 257 -5.88 5.01 -5.91
N PHE A 258 -6.59 4.96 -4.79
CA PHE A 258 -7.22 6.13 -4.21
C PHE A 258 -6.27 6.75 -3.18
N ASP A 259 -6.06 8.06 -3.28
CA ASP A 259 -5.36 8.84 -2.28
C ASP A 259 -6.38 9.61 -1.41
N PRO A 260 -6.67 9.13 -0.20
CA PRO A 260 -7.62 9.79 0.69
C PRO A 260 -7.08 11.09 1.30
N PHE A 261 -5.77 11.34 1.29
CA PHE A 261 -5.20 12.60 1.74
C PHE A 261 -5.38 13.72 0.70
N GLY A 262 -5.22 13.38 -0.57
CA GLY A 262 -5.39 14.32 -1.67
C GLY A 262 -6.79 14.32 -2.27
N MET A 263 -7.65 13.39 -1.86
CA MET A 263 -8.97 13.15 -2.44
C MET A 263 -8.93 13.05 -3.97
N VAL A 264 -7.99 12.25 -4.45
CA VAL A 264 -7.76 12.01 -5.88
C VAL A 264 -7.57 10.53 -6.15
N VAL A 265 -7.68 10.17 -7.43
CA VAL A 265 -7.27 8.84 -7.92
C VAL A 265 -5.95 8.97 -8.67
N GLU A 266 -5.09 7.99 -8.52
CA GLU A 266 -3.75 7.98 -9.11
C GLU A 266 -3.50 6.67 -9.81
N GLY A 267 -2.92 6.72 -11.00
CA GLY A 267 -2.61 5.56 -11.81
C GLY A 267 -1.14 5.51 -12.19
N VAL A 268 -0.56 4.32 -12.18
CA VAL A 268 0.79 4.04 -12.66
C VAL A 268 0.79 2.82 -13.57
N THR A 269 1.53 2.90 -14.68
CA THR A 269 1.70 1.75 -15.56
C THR A 269 2.74 0.79 -14.99
N LEU A 270 2.43 -0.51 -15.06
CA LEU A 270 3.28 -1.60 -14.59
C LEU A 270 3.59 -2.53 -15.77
N GLU A 271 4.85 -2.94 -15.88
CA GLU A 271 5.26 -4.08 -16.70
C GLU A 271 5.29 -5.32 -15.81
N LEU A 272 4.59 -6.37 -16.21
CA LEU A 272 4.65 -7.65 -15.52
C LEU A 272 5.80 -8.47 -16.12
N ALA A 273 6.72 -8.92 -15.30
CA ALA A 273 7.72 -9.84 -15.76
C ALA A 273 7.03 -11.15 -16.17
N GLY A 274 7.12 -11.51 -17.44
CA GLY A 274 6.74 -12.85 -17.89
C GLY A 274 7.57 -13.90 -17.12
N GLU A 275 7.03 -15.09 -16.91
CA GLU A 275 7.78 -16.21 -16.37
C GLU A 275 9.09 -16.29 -17.17
N ALA A 276 10.22 -16.07 -16.47
CA ALA A 276 11.52 -16.32 -17.08
C ALA A 276 11.49 -17.77 -17.53
N HIS A 277 11.56 -18.01 -18.83
CA HIS A 277 11.74 -19.34 -19.34
C HIS A 277 13.00 -19.90 -18.68
N ALA A 278 12.79 -20.82 -17.72
CA ALA A 278 13.84 -21.59 -17.08
C ALA A 278 14.52 -22.51 -18.09
#